data_8a200c52a56249d51416f5cfd8fede5b
#
_entry.id   8a200c52a56249d51416f5cfd8fede5b
#
_cell.length_a   1.000
_cell.length_b   1.000
_cell.length_c   1.000
_cell.angle_alpha   90.00
_cell.angle_beta   90.00
_cell.angle_gamma   90.00
#
_symmetry.space_group_name_H-M   'P 1'
#
loop_
_entity.id
_entity.type
_entity.pdbx_description
1 polymer ?
#
loop_
_entity_poly.entity_id
_entity_poly.type
_entity_poly.pdbx_seq_one_letter_code
_entity_poly.pdbx_strand_id
1 'polypeptide(L)'
;INIFYHTAGNGSKEYVLECTRHYDTANMYAQGGWYGILANWAFGYGFIAGPESSSHFRFNATSGYSYFNPTKSLYEAYVAEEGVDGYRVSSWIRTFEQVVGMNIGINSTANRYGNEGYFRLKWLASLDDENVSYWCGNQSCTPVIRYADVLLMMAECCIQTNDPDADIYLNKVRTRAQLPSKSNVTMDDLKLERRLELAMEAVRFQDLIRWGDAPIVLADKGKKLPNFLIVPKEGNDLTTAKGIYNAQYDTSVSYTENERELAGWTPNRDELLPYPENEIEVNPNIVQNPGY
;
A
#
# COMPACT_ATOMS: atom_id res chain seq x y z
N ILE A 1 3.07 14.57 -3.35
CA ILE A 1 3.82 13.46 -2.70
C ILE A 1 3.89 13.68 -1.20
N ASN A 2 4.14 14.89 -0.75
CA ASN A 2 4.34 15.20 0.68
C ASN A 2 3.16 14.87 1.59
N ILE A 3 1.94 14.79 1.05
CA ILE A 3 0.74 14.51 1.83
C ILE A 3 0.77 13.15 2.57
N PHE A 4 1.55 12.19 2.07
CA PHE A 4 1.65 10.86 2.69
C PHE A 4 2.84 10.70 3.63
N TYR A 5 3.73 11.68 3.69
CA TYR A 5 5.03 11.54 4.36
C TYR A 5 5.24 12.54 5.48
N HIS A 6 4.57 13.68 5.43
CA HIS A 6 4.81 14.79 6.33
C HIS A 6 3.55 15.25 7.04
N THR A 7 3.72 15.69 8.27
CA THR A 7 2.68 16.44 9.00
C THR A 7 2.27 17.73 8.26
N ALA A 8 3.14 18.26 7.41
CA ALA A 8 2.82 19.36 6.50
C ALA A 8 1.70 19.04 5.48
N GLY A 9 1.38 17.76 5.29
CA GLY A 9 0.22 17.32 4.51
C GLY A 9 -1.11 17.45 5.26
N ASN A 10 -1.07 17.50 6.58
CA ASN A 10 -2.26 17.60 7.43
C ASN A 10 -3.03 18.89 7.14
N GLY A 11 -4.34 18.78 6.96
CA GLY A 11 -5.19 19.93 6.57
C GLY A 11 -4.92 20.46 5.17
N SER A 12 -4.26 19.70 4.31
CA SER A 12 -4.01 20.12 2.92
C SER A 12 -5.30 20.19 2.12
N LYS A 13 -5.31 21.01 1.06
CA LYS A 13 -6.46 21.11 0.13
C LYS A 13 -6.74 19.83 -0.64
N GLU A 14 -5.83 18.86 -0.60
CA GLU A 14 -6.02 17.53 -1.17
C GLU A 14 -6.92 16.65 -0.28
N TYR A 15 -6.97 16.91 1.03
CA TYR A 15 -7.80 16.15 1.95
C TYR A 15 -9.21 16.71 2.04
N VAL A 16 -10.20 15.94 1.63
CA VAL A 16 -11.62 16.25 1.80
C VAL A 16 -12.10 15.77 3.17
N LEU A 17 -11.65 14.58 3.56
CA LEU A 17 -11.88 14.00 4.89
C LEU A 17 -10.59 13.32 5.34
N GLU A 18 -10.16 13.62 6.55
CA GLU A 18 -8.95 13.03 7.15
C GLU A 18 -9.19 12.62 8.61
N CYS A 19 -8.52 11.56 9.02
CA CYS A 19 -8.36 11.24 10.43
C CYS A 19 -7.12 11.95 10.95
N THR A 20 -7.31 12.94 11.80
CA THR A 20 -6.22 13.66 12.46
C THR A 20 -5.59 12.79 13.55
N ARG A 21 -4.28 12.89 13.70
CA ARG A 21 -3.55 12.20 14.76
C ARG A 21 -2.94 13.23 15.68
N HIS A 22 -3.01 12.95 16.97
CA HIS A 22 -2.34 13.73 18.01
C HIS A 22 -1.25 12.89 18.62
N TYR A 23 -0.06 13.48 18.76
CA TYR A 23 1.06 12.83 19.43
C TYR A 23 1.03 13.19 20.92
N ASP A 24 0.79 12.18 21.76
CA ASP A 24 0.87 12.30 23.21
C ASP A 24 1.98 11.40 23.71
N THR A 25 3.09 12.01 24.13
CA THR A 25 4.25 11.30 24.66
C THR A 25 3.97 10.56 25.97
N ALA A 26 2.98 11.00 26.74
CA ALA A 26 2.63 10.40 28.02
C ALA A 26 1.77 9.13 27.88
N ASN A 27 1.03 9.00 26.79
CA ASN A 27 0.05 7.92 26.57
C ASN A 27 0.22 7.20 25.23
N MET A 28 1.45 7.09 24.74
CA MET A 28 1.79 6.49 23.45
C MET A 28 1.12 5.14 23.19
N TYR A 29 0.92 4.33 24.22
CA TYR A 29 0.30 3.02 24.13
C TYR A 29 -1.20 3.02 24.38
N ALA A 30 -1.73 4.01 25.12
CA ALA A 30 -3.13 4.03 25.57
C ALA A 30 -4.08 4.72 24.58
N GLN A 31 -3.59 5.65 23.76
CA GLN A 31 -4.43 6.47 22.88
C GLN A 31 -4.24 6.17 21.38
N GLY A 32 -4.25 4.91 21.00
CA GLY A 32 -4.14 4.53 19.59
C GLY A 32 -2.70 4.46 19.09
N GLY A 33 -1.71 4.45 19.97
CA GLY A 33 -0.32 4.16 19.62
C GLY A 33 -0.18 2.87 18.82
N TRP A 34 -1.01 1.89 19.09
CA TRP A 34 -1.10 0.66 18.32
C TRP A 34 -1.53 0.89 16.86
N TYR A 35 -2.41 1.84 16.56
CA TYR A 35 -2.80 2.15 15.18
C TYR A 35 -1.68 2.89 14.44
N GLY A 36 -0.93 3.74 15.11
CA GLY A 36 0.30 4.31 14.59
C GLY A 36 1.38 3.25 14.35
N ILE A 37 1.52 2.32 15.28
CA ILE A 37 2.37 1.13 15.15
C ILE A 37 1.90 0.27 13.98
N LEU A 38 0.64 -0.06 13.86
CA LEU A 38 0.11 -0.83 12.74
C LEU A 38 0.38 -0.14 11.41
N ALA A 39 0.27 1.17 11.34
CA ALA A 39 0.67 1.92 10.16
C ALA A 39 2.17 1.75 9.87
N ASN A 40 3.04 1.95 10.84
CA ASN A 40 4.48 1.77 10.67
C ASN A 40 4.87 0.29 10.46
N TRP A 41 4.28 -0.62 11.19
CA TRP A 41 4.55 -2.06 11.05
C TRP A 41 4.01 -2.63 9.76
N ALA A 42 2.83 -2.19 9.36
CA ALA A 42 2.27 -2.57 8.08
C ALA A 42 3.05 -1.97 6.91
N PHE A 43 3.76 -0.87 7.15
CA PHE A 43 4.27 -0.01 6.12
C PHE A 43 5.80 0.11 6.10
N GLY A 44 6.49 -0.38 7.11
CA GLY A 44 7.95 -0.37 7.12
C GLY A 44 8.56 -1.39 6.17
N TYR A 45 9.81 -1.18 5.83
CA TYR A 45 10.59 -2.14 5.04
C TYR A 45 10.87 -3.46 5.77
N GLY A 46 10.43 -3.56 7.01
CA GLY A 46 10.49 -4.79 7.79
C GLY A 46 11.86 -5.18 8.31
N PHE A 47 12.96 -4.55 7.89
CA PHE A 47 14.30 -5.05 8.19
C PHE A 47 15.41 -4.05 7.95
N ILE A 48 15.23 -2.79 8.34
CA ILE A 48 16.24 -1.81 7.98
C ILE A 48 16.89 -1.29 9.22
N ALA A 49 18.15 -1.69 9.45
CA ALA A 49 19.11 -0.94 10.22
C ALA A 49 20.02 -0.23 9.22
N GLY A 50 19.75 1.02 8.93
CA GLY A 50 20.63 1.84 8.12
C GLY A 50 21.63 2.61 8.99
N PRO A 51 22.79 2.99 8.48
CA PRO A 51 23.59 4.02 9.12
C PRO A 51 22.75 5.31 9.12
N GLU A 52 22.80 6.01 10.22
CA GLU A 52 22.11 7.28 10.47
C GLU A 52 22.40 8.37 9.42
N SER A 53 23.29 8.09 8.47
CA SER A 53 23.83 9.05 7.52
C SER A 53 23.40 8.87 6.07
N SER A 54 22.40 8.04 5.74
CA SER A 54 21.97 7.99 4.34
C SER A 54 21.15 9.24 4.04
N SER A 55 21.84 10.28 3.59
CA SER A 55 21.31 11.58 3.18
C SER A 55 20.25 11.54 2.05
N HIS A 56 19.88 10.36 1.59
CA HIS A 56 18.95 10.16 0.48
C HIS A 56 17.56 9.72 0.93
N PHE A 57 17.38 9.34 2.18
CA PHE A 57 16.10 8.87 2.70
C PHE A 57 15.73 9.56 4.01
N ARG A 58 14.85 10.51 3.88
CA ARG A 58 14.22 11.21 5.00
C ARG A 58 13.01 10.45 5.56
N PHE A 59 13.02 9.12 5.47
CA PHE A 59 11.94 8.30 5.98
C PHE A 59 12.41 7.46 7.14
N ASN A 60 11.58 7.37 8.18
CA ASN A 60 11.81 6.44 9.27
C ASN A 60 11.51 5.02 8.78
N ALA A 61 12.49 4.44 8.10
CA ALA A 61 12.41 3.10 7.56
C ALA A 61 13.05 2.05 8.47
N THR A 62 13.27 2.38 9.74
CA THR A 62 14.12 1.61 10.65
C THR A 62 13.47 0.34 11.19
N SER A 63 12.16 0.20 11.15
CA SER A 63 11.51 -1.07 11.50
C SER A 63 10.11 -1.18 10.88
N GLY A 64 9.69 -2.40 10.63
CA GLY A 64 8.37 -2.71 10.16
C GLY A 64 8.24 -4.22 9.93
N TYR A 65 7.02 -4.73 9.91
CA TYR A 65 6.74 -6.15 9.70
C TYR A 65 6.49 -6.50 8.23
N SER A 66 6.61 -5.53 7.33
CA SER A 66 6.42 -5.74 5.89
C SER A 66 5.06 -6.34 5.53
N TYR A 67 4.00 -5.89 6.21
CA TYR A 67 2.62 -6.20 5.81
C TYR A 67 2.16 -5.23 4.71
N PHE A 68 1.17 -5.66 3.90
CA PHE A 68 0.58 -4.86 2.81
C PHE A 68 1.59 -4.36 1.77
N ASN A 69 2.42 -5.25 1.29
CA ASN A 69 3.35 -4.94 0.23
C ASN A 69 2.66 -4.80 -1.13
N PRO A 70 3.20 -3.97 -2.03
CA PRO A 70 2.77 -3.98 -3.42
C PRO A 70 2.99 -5.35 -4.05
N THR A 71 2.02 -5.80 -4.83
CA THR A 71 2.17 -7.02 -5.62
C THR A 71 2.98 -6.75 -6.89
N LYS A 72 3.58 -7.79 -7.46
CA LYS A 72 4.21 -7.74 -8.77
C LYS A 72 3.25 -7.18 -9.83
N SER A 73 2.01 -7.65 -9.84
CA SER A 73 0.97 -7.19 -10.76
C SER A 73 0.68 -5.68 -10.65
N LEU A 74 0.75 -5.11 -9.45
CA LEU A 74 0.59 -3.66 -9.26
C LEU A 74 1.82 -2.92 -9.81
N TYR A 75 3.02 -3.39 -9.48
CA TYR A 75 4.26 -2.79 -9.99
C TYR A 75 4.32 -2.81 -11.51
N GLU A 76 4.02 -3.95 -12.13
CA GLU A 76 3.98 -4.08 -13.60
C GLU A 76 2.95 -3.16 -14.25
N ALA A 77 1.78 -2.97 -13.62
CA ALA A 77 0.77 -2.03 -14.11
C ALA A 77 1.27 -0.57 -14.07
N TYR A 78 2.00 -0.19 -13.03
CA TYR A 78 2.65 1.12 -12.98
C TYR A 78 3.71 1.27 -14.07
N VAL A 79 4.59 0.27 -14.21
CA VAL A 79 5.67 0.32 -15.21
C VAL A 79 5.12 0.37 -16.64
N ALA A 80 4.03 -0.35 -16.90
CA ALA A 80 3.37 -0.32 -18.20
C ALA A 80 2.79 1.06 -18.55
N GLU A 81 2.29 1.80 -17.56
CA GLU A 81 1.67 3.12 -17.78
C GLU A 81 2.68 4.26 -17.70
N GLU A 82 3.68 4.17 -16.87
CA GLU A 82 4.56 5.29 -16.50
C GLU A 82 6.05 5.05 -16.81
N GLY A 83 6.43 3.81 -17.11
CA GLY A 83 7.84 3.40 -17.16
C GLY A 83 8.43 3.16 -15.75
N VAL A 84 9.61 2.58 -15.70
CA VAL A 84 10.31 2.22 -14.45
C VAL A 84 10.67 3.44 -13.58
N ASP A 85 10.90 4.58 -14.22
CA ASP A 85 11.22 5.85 -13.57
C ASP A 85 10.00 6.77 -13.42
N GLY A 86 8.80 6.23 -13.66
CA GLY A 86 7.55 6.96 -13.58
C GLY A 86 7.36 7.66 -12.23
N TYR A 87 6.64 8.78 -12.24
CA TYR A 87 6.49 9.65 -11.07
C TYR A 87 5.89 8.93 -9.86
N ARG A 88 4.84 8.12 -10.08
CA ARG A 88 4.22 7.34 -8.99
C ARG A 88 5.05 6.12 -8.62
N VAL A 89 5.59 5.40 -9.61
CA VAL A 89 6.49 4.26 -9.38
C VAL A 89 7.62 4.68 -8.46
N SER A 90 8.37 5.69 -8.89
CA SER A 90 9.54 6.18 -8.14
C SER A 90 9.20 6.78 -6.77
N SER A 91 7.96 7.21 -6.56
CA SER A 91 7.53 7.84 -5.31
C SER A 91 6.90 6.84 -4.33
N TRP A 92 6.29 5.76 -4.81
CA TRP A 92 5.43 4.92 -3.98
C TRP A 92 5.90 3.48 -3.82
N ILE A 93 6.77 3.00 -4.71
CA ILE A 93 7.26 1.61 -4.69
C ILE A 93 8.78 1.59 -4.87
N ARG A 94 9.43 0.61 -4.24
CA ARG A 94 10.82 0.25 -4.47
C ARG A 94 10.93 -1.24 -4.71
N THR A 95 11.82 -1.63 -5.61
CA THR A 95 12.28 -3.01 -5.71
C THR A 95 13.32 -3.29 -4.64
N PHE A 96 13.60 -4.56 -4.40
CA PHE A 96 14.63 -4.96 -3.44
C PHE A 96 16.00 -4.38 -3.80
N GLU A 97 16.38 -4.40 -5.08
CA GLU A 97 17.65 -3.86 -5.58
C GLU A 97 17.75 -2.35 -5.32
N GLN A 98 16.65 -1.63 -5.51
CA GLN A 98 16.59 -0.20 -5.21
C GLN A 98 16.74 0.06 -3.70
N VAL A 99 16.11 -0.76 -2.85
CA VAL A 99 16.25 -0.66 -1.39
C VAL A 99 17.71 -0.90 -0.97
N VAL A 100 18.34 -1.92 -1.53
CA VAL A 100 19.76 -2.22 -1.25
C VAL A 100 20.68 -1.10 -1.75
N GLY A 101 20.40 -0.57 -2.94
CA GLY A 101 21.16 0.56 -3.52
C GLY A 101 21.10 1.85 -2.69
N MET A 102 20.17 1.95 -1.77
CA MET A 102 20.04 3.09 -0.85
C MET A 102 20.95 3.00 0.38
N ASN A 103 21.82 2.01 0.47
CA ASN A 103 22.61 1.70 1.66
C ASN A 103 21.75 1.47 2.92
N ILE A 104 20.57 0.97 2.75
CA ILE A 104 19.68 0.58 3.83
C ILE A 104 20.01 -0.86 4.18
N GLY A 105 20.52 -1.12 5.37
CA GLY A 105 20.88 -2.46 5.82
C GLY A 105 19.67 -3.35 5.98
N ILE A 106 19.76 -4.55 5.45
CA ILE A 106 18.78 -5.60 5.68
C ILE A 106 19.33 -6.48 6.78
N ASN A 107 18.68 -6.50 7.93
CA ASN A 107 19.25 -7.15 9.09
C ASN A 107 18.75 -8.59 9.31
N SER A 108 18.17 -9.20 8.30
CA SER A 108 17.69 -10.57 8.39
C SER A 108 17.60 -11.26 7.04
N THR A 109 18.04 -12.51 6.98
CA THR A 109 17.85 -13.43 5.84
C THR A 109 16.50 -14.15 5.91
N ALA A 110 15.67 -13.83 6.89
CA ALA A 110 14.38 -14.51 7.06
C ALA A 110 13.49 -14.32 5.82
N ASN A 111 12.75 -15.35 5.51
CA ASN A 111 11.77 -15.34 4.44
C ASN A 111 10.75 -14.22 4.66
N ARG A 112 10.38 -13.54 3.59
CA ARG A 112 9.41 -12.46 3.60
C ARG A 112 8.07 -12.96 3.07
N TYR A 113 7.27 -13.51 3.96
CA TYR A 113 5.94 -14.01 3.61
C TYR A 113 5.02 -12.88 3.16
N GLY A 114 4.26 -13.11 2.10
CA GLY A 114 3.37 -12.13 1.52
C GLY A 114 4.07 -11.02 0.73
N ASN A 115 5.34 -11.22 0.35
CA ASN A 115 6.13 -10.24 -0.39
C ASN A 115 6.68 -10.87 -1.68
N GLU A 116 6.65 -10.10 -2.76
CA GLU A 116 7.19 -10.45 -4.08
C GLU A 116 8.46 -9.65 -4.43
N GLY A 117 9.13 -9.06 -3.45
CA GLY A 117 10.32 -8.23 -3.65
C GLY A 117 10.03 -6.76 -3.90
N TYR A 118 8.79 -6.33 -3.65
CA TYR A 118 8.37 -4.95 -3.76
C TYR A 118 8.03 -4.37 -2.41
N PHE A 119 8.44 -3.11 -2.19
CA PHE A 119 8.31 -2.43 -0.91
C PHE A 119 7.58 -1.12 -1.11
N ARG A 120 6.72 -0.80 -0.17
CA ARG A 120 5.90 0.38 -0.24
C ARG A 120 6.61 1.58 0.41
N LEU A 121 6.59 2.72 -0.30
CA LEU A 121 7.01 4.02 0.21
C LEU A 121 5.83 4.85 0.69
N LYS A 122 4.69 4.75 0.03
CA LYS A 122 3.48 5.48 0.40
C LYS A 122 3.15 5.19 1.87
N TRP A 123 2.88 6.21 2.67
CA TRP A 123 2.62 6.12 4.11
C TRP A 123 3.85 5.91 5.02
N LEU A 124 5.05 6.07 4.54
CA LEU A 124 6.20 6.11 5.43
C LEU A 124 6.25 7.45 6.17
N ALA A 125 6.64 7.40 7.44
CA ALA A 125 6.88 8.62 8.20
C ALA A 125 8.17 9.30 7.73
N SER A 126 8.13 10.62 7.58
CA SER A 126 9.33 11.40 7.28
C SER A 126 10.17 11.61 8.54
N LEU A 127 11.50 11.53 8.41
CA LEU A 127 12.43 11.91 9.47
C LEU A 127 12.53 13.45 9.65
N ASP A 128 11.97 14.22 8.74
CA ASP A 128 11.90 15.67 8.88
C ASP A 128 10.81 16.11 9.87
N ASP A 129 9.92 15.20 10.27
CA ASP A 129 8.90 15.49 11.28
C ASP A 129 9.53 15.37 12.67
N GLU A 130 9.59 16.46 13.42
CA GLU A 130 10.26 16.59 14.71
C GLU A 130 9.78 15.59 15.79
N ASN A 131 8.62 14.99 15.58
CA ASN A 131 7.95 14.12 16.55
C ASN A 131 7.74 12.70 16.04
N VAL A 132 8.57 12.21 15.13
CA VAL A 132 8.53 10.82 14.71
C VAL A 132 9.24 9.94 15.71
N SER A 133 8.49 9.27 16.56
CA SER A 133 9.04 8.23 17.44
C SER A 133 9.30 6.95 16.66
N TYR A 134 10.43 6.33 16.95
CA TYR A 134 10.87 5.04 16.40
C TYR A 134 9.79 3.93 16.47
N TRP A 135 8.91 3.97 17.46
CA TRP A 135 7.93 2.92 17.72
C TRP A 135 6.48 3.28 17.36
N CYS A 136 6.08 4.53 17.48
CA CYS A 136 4.64 4.88 17.49
C CYS A 136 4.32 6.25 16.90
N GLY A 137 5.30 7.00 16.43
CA GLY A 137 5.11 8.42 16.20
C GLY A 137 4.98 8.79 14.73
N ASN A 138 3.89 8.45 14.09
CA ASN A 138 3.52 9.09 12.83
C ASN A 138 2.34 10.04 13.08
N GLN A 139 2.60 11.35 13.00
CA GLN A 139 1.59 12.39 13.14
C GLN A 139 0.90 12.72 11.81
N SER A 140 1.31 12.12 10.70
CA SER A 140 0.65 12.33 9.42
C SER A 140 -0.80 11.88 9.50
N CYS A 141 -1.71 12.75 9.14
CA CYS A 141 -3.13 12.41 9.06
C CYS A 141 -3.36 11.32 8.03
N THR A 142 -4.36 10.49 8.28
CA THR A 142 -4.77 9.49 7.30
C THR A 142 -5.91 10.08 6.46
N PRO A 143 -5.72 10.35 5.17
CA PRO A 143 -6.81 10.75 4.30
C PRO A 143 -7.80 9.59 4.15
N VAL A 144 -9.05 9.87 4.41
CA VAL A 144 -10.17 8.96 4.17
C VAL A 144 -10.71 9.21 2.77
N ILE A 145 -10.85 10.49 2.39
CA ILE A 145 -11.25 10.92 1.05
C ILE A 145 -10.29 12.00 0.59
N ARG A 146 -9.71 11.80 -0.58
CA ARG A 146 -8.83 12.78 -1.23
C ARG A 146 -9.49 13.43 -2.45
N TYR A 147 -9.04 14.61 -2.80
CA TYR A 147 -9.54 15.32 -3.98
C TYR A 147 -9.33 14.51 -5.27
N ALA A 148 -8.23 13.76 -5.41
CA ALA A 148 -8.02 12.85 -6.52
C ALA A 148 -9.10 11.78 -6.63
N ASP A 149 -9.56 11.21 -5.50
CA ASP A 149 -10.65 10.24 -5.50
C ASP A 149 -11.97 10.90 -5.97
N VAL A 150 -12.27 12.10 -5.48
CA VAL A 150 -13.46 12.89 -5.92
C VAL A 150 -13.41 13.18 -7.42
N LEU A 151 -12.24 13.54 -7.97
CA LEU A 151 -12.07 13.76 -9.40
C LEU A 151 -12.33 12.48 -10.21
N LEU A 152 -11.84 11.34 -9.73
CA LEU A 152 -12.05 10.05 -10.40
C LEU A 152 -13.50 9.55 -10.25
N MET A 153 -14.17 9.81 -9.13
CA MET A 153 -15.62 9.57 -8.99
C MET A 153 -16.42 10.42 -9.96
N MET A 154 -16.04 11.69 -10.14
CA MET A 154 -16.71 12.56 -11.11
C MET A 154 -16.47 12.11 -12.56
N ALA A 155 -15.24 11.72 -12.89
CA ALA A 155 -14.93 11.12 -14.20
C ALA A 155 -15.80 9.88 -14.47
N GLU A 156 -15.97 9.02 -13.47
CA GLU A 156 -16.84 7.84 -13.58
C GLU A 156 -18.31 8.22 -13.86
N CYS A 157 -18.84 9.19 -13.14
CA CYS A 157 -20.21 9.69 -13.39
C CYS A 157 -20.36 10.21 -14.81
N CYS A 158 -19.38 10.99 -15.29
CA CYS A 158 -19.38 11.52 -16.66
C CYS A 158 -19.35 10.38 -17.70
N ILE A 159 -18.50 9.37 -17.50
CA ILE A 159 -18.46 8.20 -18.40
C ILE A 159 -19.82 7.49 -18.45
N GLN A 160 -20.43 7.25 -17.30
CA GLN A 160 -21.73 6.56 -17.20
C GLN A 160 -22.87 7.35 -17.84
N THR A 161 -22.79 8.68 -17.87
CA THR A 161 -23.79 9.57 -18.47
C THR A 161 -23.44 10.01 -19.90
N ASN A 162 -22.32 9.54 -20.46
CA ASN A 162 -21.77 9.97 -21.74
C ASN A 162 -21.49 11.48 -21.80
N ASP A 163 -21.06 12.06 -20.67
CA ASP A 163 -20.66 13.46 -20.56
C ASP A 163 -19.19 13.59 -20.99
N PRO A 164 -18.87 14.48 -21.96
CA PRO A 164 -17.50 14.68 -22.45
C PRO A 164 -16.53 15.21 -21.39
N ASP A 165 -17.00 15.75 -20.30
CA ASP A 165 -16.17 16.27 -19.23
C ASP A 165 -15.40 15.17 -18.48
N ALA A 166 -15.67 13.90 -18.75
CA ALA A 166 -14.92 12.77 -18.23
C ALA A 166 -13.40 12.95 -18.43
N ASP A 167 -13.01 13.37 -19.63
CA ASP A 167 -11.60 13.62 -19.97
C ASP A 167 -10.97 14.69 -19.07
N ILE A 168 -11.72 15.72 -18.72
CA ILE A 168 -11.24 16.84 -17.87
C ILE A 168 -10.87 16.33 -16.49
N TYR A 169 -11.76 15.55 -15.87
CA TYR A 169 -11.56 15.10 -14.50
C TYR A 169 -10.44 14.07 -14.39
N LEU A 170 -10.41 13.09 -15.28
CA LEU A 170 -9.36 12.07 -15.30
C LEU A 170 -7.99 12.69 -15.59
N ASN A 171 -7.90 13.59 -16.55
CA ASN A 171 -6.64 14.20 -16.92
C ASN A 171 -6.06 15.14 -15.86
N LYS A 172 -6.87 15.69 -14.96
CA LYS A 172 -6.34 16.44 -13.79
C LYS A 172 -5.47 15.53 -12.92
N VAL A 173 -5.89 14.29 -12.70
CA VAL A 173 -5.12 13.30 -11.94
C VAL A 173 -3.87 12.88 -12.71
N ARG A 174 -4.00 12.58 -14.01
CA ARG A 174 -2.87 12.22 -14.89
C ARG A 174 -1.82 13.32 -14.99
N THR A 175 -2.24 14.56 -15.16
CA THR A 175 -1.32 15.71 -15.21
C THR A 175 -0.49 15.82 -13.92
N ARG A 176 -1.12 15.63 -12.76
CA ARG A 176 -0.39 15.61 -11.48
C ARG A 176 0.60 14.45 -11.42
N ALA A 177 0.26 13.31 -11.99
CA ALA A 177 1.13 12.14 -12.11
C ALA A 177 2.18 12.28 -13.23
N GLN A 178 2.25 13.43 -13.89
CA GLN A 178 3.16 13.72 -15.01
C GLN A 178 2.94 12.82 -16.23
N LEU A 179 1.70 12.37 -16.43
CA LEU A 179 1.31 11.52 -17.54
C LEU A 179 0.64 12.34 -18.67
N PRO A 180 0.76 11.88 -19.90
CA PRO A 180 0.04 12.49 -21.01
C PRO A 180 -1.47 12.36 -20.83
N SER A 181 -2.20 13.37 -21.30
CA SER A 181 -3.65 13.35 -21.28
C SER A 181 -4.19 12.27 -22.23
N LYS A 182 -5.33 11.70 -21.84
CA LYS A 182 -6.15 10.81 -22.68
C LYS A 182 -7.38 11.56 -23.21
N SER A 183 -7.93 11.12 -24.32
CA SER A 183 -9.17 11.64 -24.92
C SER A 183 -10.16 10.49 -25.12
N ASN A 184 -11.44 10.79 -25.01
CA ASN A 184 -12.51 9.79 -25.06
C ASN A 184 -12.29 8.68 -24.04
N VAL A 185 -12.01 9.07 -22.79
CA VAL A 185 -11.71 8.14 -21.71
C VAL A 185 -12.85 7.15 -21.46
N THR A 186 -12.47 5.92 -21.24
CA THR A 186 -13.37 4.79 -21.05
C THR A 186 -13.40 4.35 -19.59
N MET A 187 -14.33 3.44 -19.25
CA MET A 187 -14.32 2.80 -17.94
C MET A 187 -13.04 2.02 -17.66
N ASP A 188 -12.40 1.44 -18.67
CA ASP A 188 -11.12 0.73 -18.48
C ASP A 188 -9.98 1.71 -18.14
N ASP A 189 -9.95 2.88 -18.79
CA ASP A 189 -9.02 3.95 -18.44
C ASP A 189 -9.22 4.43 -17.00
N LEU A 190 -10.47 4.63 -16.61
CA LEU A 190 -10.83 5.02 -15.25
C LEU A 190 -10.41 3.95 -14.22
N LYS A 191 -10.76 2.70 -14.47
CA LYS A 191 -10.43 1.57 -13.59
C LYS A 191 -8.93 1.44 -13.39
N LEU A 192 -8.15 1.63 -14.46
CA LEU A 192 -6.69 1.64 -14.38
C LEU A 192 -6.18 2.83 -13.58
N GLU A 193 -6.66 4.05 -13.89
CA GLU A 193 -6.22 5.26 -13.20
C GLU A 193 -6.55 5.20 -11.69
N ARG A 194 -7.75 4.75 -11.31
CA ARG A 194 -8.11 4.52 -9.91
C ARG A 194 -7.21 3.48 -9.24
N ARG A 195 -6.90 2.37 -9.93
CA ARG A 195 -6.00 1.34 -9.42
C ARG A 195 -4.62 1.90 -9.10
N LEU A 196 -4.08 2.74 -9.98
CA LEU A 196 -2.74 3.30 -9.83
C LEU A 196 -2.73 4.48 -8.84
N GLU A 197 -3.65 5.41 -8.97
CA GLU A 197 -3.67 6.62 -8.14
C GLU A 197 -4.01 6.32 -6.68
N LEU A 198 -4.99 5.46 -6.45
CA LEU A 198 -5.51 5.15 -5.12
C LEU A 198 -4.94 3.83 -4.55
N ALA A 199 -3.89 3.30 -5.18
CA ALA A 199 -3.20 2.13 -4.66
C ALA A 199 -2.79 2.32 -3.21
N MET A 200 -2.96 1.29 -2.39
CA MET A 200 -2.61 1.29 -0.97
C MET A 200 -3.45 2.26 -0.10
N GLU A 201 -4.60 2.71 -0.59
CA GLU A 201 -5.55 3.57 0.14
C GLU A 201 -6.86 2.84 0.53
N ALA A 202 -6.85 1.53 0.46
CA ALA A 202 -7.95 0.64 0.87
C ALA A 202 -9.27 0.77 0.08
N VAL A 203 -9.27 1.40 -1.11
CA VAL A 203 -10.49 1.57 -1.93
C VAL A 203 -10.67 0.48 -2.99
N ARG A 204 -9.61 -0.26 -3.35
CA ARG A 204 -9.60 -1.19 -4.48
C ARG A 204 -10.63 -2.30 -4.35
N PHE A 205 -10.83 -2.84 -3.16
CA PHE A 205 -11.75 -3.94 -2.93
C PHE A 205 -13.20 -3.51 -3.21
N GLN A 206 -13.59 -2.36 -2.69
CA GLN A 206 -14.92 -1.78 -2.92
C GLN A 206 -15.15 -1.45 -4.39
N ASP A 207 -14.13 -0.92 -5.08
CA ASP A 207 -14.20 -0.65 -6.51
C ASP A 207 -14.46 -1.93 -7.31
N LEU A 208 -13.73 -3.01 -7.02
CA LEU A 208 -13.92 -4.29 -7.71
C LEU A 208 -15.32 -4.89 -7.49
N ILE A 209 -15.86 -4.77 -6.27
CA ILE A 209 -17.21 -5.26 -5.97
C ILE A 209 -18.25 -4.46 -6.75
N ARG A 210 -18.23 -3.12 -6.64
CA ARG A 210 -19.25 -2.26 -7.27
C ARG A 210 -19.21 -2.28 -8.80
N TRP A 211 -18.07 -2.61 -9.40
CA TRP A 211 -17.94 -2.81 -10.86
C TRP A 211 -18.29 -4.24 -11.30
N GLY A 212 -18.46 -5.17 -10.38
CA GLY A 212 -18.67 -6.57 -10.69
C GLY A 212 -17.41 -7.32 -11.15
N ASP A 213 -16.23 -6.71 -10.99
CA ASP A 213 -14.95 -7.28 -11.43
C ASP A 213 -14.34 -8.24 -10.40
N ALA A 214 -14.81 -8.20 -9.15
CA ALA A 214 -14.23 -8.96 -8.04
C ALA A 214 -14.15 -10.48 -8.31
N PRO A 215 -15.19 -11.15 -8.86
CA PRO A 215 -15.13 -12.58 -9.13
C PRO A 215 -14.00 -12.98 -10.10
N ILE A 216 -13.63 -12.10 -11.00
CA ILE A 216 -12.56 -12.34 -12.00
C ILE A 216 -11.20 -11.97 -11.41
N VAL A 217 -11.09 -10.75 -10.88
CA VAL A 217 -9.81 -10.20 -10.43
C VAL A 217 -9.31 -10.88 -9.15
N LEU A 218 -10.21 -11.32 -8.28
CA LEU A 218 -9.91 -11.95 -7.00
C LEU A 218 -10.10 -13.47 -7.00
N ALA A 219 -10.32 -14.10 -8.17
CA ALA A 219 -10.54 -15.53 -8.30
C ALA A 219 -9.47 -16.38 -7.58
N ASP A 220 -8.22 -15.92 -7.61
CA ASP A 220 -7.07 -16.59 -7.00
C ASP A 220 -6.54 -15.88 -5.76
N LYS A 221 -7.32 -14.94 -5.19
CA LYS A 221 -6.94 -14.20 -3.99
C LYS A 221 -6.50 -15.16 -2.87
N GLY A 222 -5.27 -15.05 -2.45
CA GLY A 222 -4.73 -15.81 -1.33
C GLY A 222 -4.54 -17.30 -1.56
N LYS A 223 -4.80 -17.85 -2.76
CA LYS A 223 -4.52 -19.26 -3.08
C LYS A 223 -3.04 -19.57 -3.11
N LYS A 224 -2.24 -18.60 -3.52
CA LYS A 224 -0.78 -18.69 -3.52
C LYS A 224 -0.22 -17.55 -2.69
N LEU A 225 0.58 -17.90 -1.70
CA LEU A 225 1.24 -16.96 -0.82
C LEU A 225 2.67 -16.76 -1.31
N PRO A 226 3.05 -15.57 -1.77
CA PRO A 226 4.41 -15.30 -2.18
C PRO A 226 5.34 -15.29 -0.98
N ASN A 227 6.57 -15.72 -1.23
CA ASN A 227 7.63 -15.77 -0.25
C ASN A 227 8.93 -15.28 -0.91
N PHE A 228 9.32 -14.08 -0.60
CA PHE A 228 10.53 -13.47 -1.11
C PHE A 228 11.74 -13.96 -0.31
N LEU A 229 12.69 -14.56 -1.00
CA LEU A 229 13.89 -15.16 -0.44
C LEU A 229 15.11 -14.33 -0.80
N ILE A 230 15.97 -14.12 0.18
CA ILE A 230 17.29 -13.52 0.01
C ILE A 230 18.31 -14.60 0.40
N VAL A 231 19.10 -15.03 -0.55
CA VAL A 231 20.09 -16.08 -0.37
C VAL A 231 21.48 -15.49 -0.56
N PRO A 232 22.34 -15.52 0.47
CA PRO A 232 23.71 -15.05 0.31
C PRO A 232 24.48 -15.98 -0.63
N LYS A 233 25.29 -15.40 -1.52
CA LYS A 233 26.24 -16.18 -2.27
C LYS A 233 27.34 -16.70 -1.35
N GLU A 234 27.98 -17.79 -1.76
CA GLU A 234 29.03 -18.45 -0.97
C GLU A 234 30.10 -17.44 -0.51
N GLY A 235 30.48 -17.53 0.75
CA GLY A 235 31.45 -16.63 1.38
C GLY A 235 30.90 -15.30 1.90
N ASN A 236 29.59 -15.03 1.75
CA ASN A 236 28.97 -13.80 2.28
C ASN A 236 28.17 -14.11 3.56
N ASP A 237 28.34 -13.25 4.55
CA ASP A 237 27.63 -13.31 5.82
C ASP A 237 26.53 -12.24 5.85
N LEU A 238 25.27 -12.67 5.88
CA LEU A 238 24.11 -11.80 6.00
C LEU A 238 23.59 -11.69 7.45
N THR A 239 24.32 -12.25 8.42
CA THR A 239 23.88 -12.24 9.83
C THR A 239 24.09 -10.90 10.49
N THR A 240 24.92 -10.03 9.91
CA THR A 240 25.16 -8.68 10.42
C THR A 240 24.58 -7.62 9.49
N ALA A 241 24.03 -6.54 10.06
CA ALA A 241 23.49 -5.41 9.29
C ALA A 241 24.49 -4.80 8.30
N LYS A 242 25.79 -4.93 8.56
CA LYS A 242 26.88 -4.49 7.67
C LYS A 242 27.17 -5.46 6.54
N GLY A 243 26.81 -6.73 6.68
CA GLY A 243 27.10 -7.77 5.70
C GLY A 243 26.32 -7.60 4.39
N ILE A 244 25.10 -7.11 4.47
CA ILE A 244 24.23 -7.01 3.29
C ILE A 244 24.61 -5.88 2.34
N TYR A 245 25.18 -4.78 2.80
CA TYR A 245 25.60 -3.68 1.92
C TYR A 245 26.63 -4.08 0.87
N ASN A 246 27.51 -5.03 1.21
CA ASN A 246 28.58 -5.48 0.35
C ASN A 246 28.45 -6.96 -0.03
N ALA A 247 27.49 -7.66 0.52
CA ALA A 247 27.28 -9.07 0.24
C ALA A 247 26.69 -9.26 -1.15
N GLN A 248 27.24 -10.21 -1.89
CA GLN A 248 26.56 -10.73 -3.05
C GLN A 248 25.42 -11.64 -2.58
N TYR A 249 24.25 -11.44 -3.12
CA TYR A 249 23.06 -12.22 -2.82
C TYR A 249 22.31 -12.58 -4.10
N ASP A 250 21.57 -13.65 -4.03
CA ASP A 250 20.55 -13.99 -5.00
C ASP A 250 19.18 -13.78 -4.36
N THR A 251 18.23 -13.38 -5.16
CA THR A 251 16.84 -13.24 -4.73
C THR A 251 15.95 -14.16 -5.56
N SER A 252 14.92 -14.68 -4.94
CA SER A 252 13.90 -15.45 -5.63
C SER A 252 12.54 -15.25 -4.97
N VAL A 253 11.48 -15.49 -5.73
CA VAL A 253 10.13 -15.57 -5.20
C VAL A 253 9.66 -17.00 -5.36
N SER A 254 9.32 -17.64 -4.27
CA SER A 254 8.60 -18.91 -4.26
C SER A 254 7.15 -18.67 -3.84
N TYR A 255 6.28 -19.62 -4.16
CA TYR A 255 4.88 -19.56 -3.78
C TYR A 255 4.51 -20.83 -3.00
N THR A 256 3.82 -20.62 -1.88
CA THR A 256 3.23 -21.70 -1.10
C THR A 256 1.74 -21.75 -1.38
N GLU A 257 1.22 -22.92 -1.72
CA GLU A 257 -0.22 -23.12 -1.89
C GLU A 257 -0.93 -22.91 -0.54
N ASN A 258 -2.06 -22.25 -0.59
CA ASN A 258 -2.90 -21.99 0.55
C ASN A 258 -4.24 -22.69 0.36
N GLU A 259 -4.41 -23.78 1.08
CA GLU A 259 -5.60 -24.62 1.03
C GLU A 259 -6.73 -24.13 1.99
N ARG A 260 -6.59 -22.95 2.56
CA ARG A 260 -7.62 -22.41 3.44
C ARG A 260 -8.92 -22.19 2.68
N GLU A 261 -10.02 -22.54 3.30
CA GLU A 261 -11.37 -22.41 2.73
C GLU A 261 -11.71 -20.99 2.23
N LEU A 262 -11.14 -19.97 2.87
CA LEU A 262 -11.34 -18.57 2.50
C LEU A 262 -10.41 -18.07 1.39
N ALA A 263 -9.57 -18.93 0.80
CA ALA A 263 -8.76 -18.57 -0.35
C ALA A 263 -9.59 -18.54 -1.63
N GLY A 264 -9.30 -17.59 -2.51
CA GLY A 264 -10.06 -17.34 -3.73
C GLY A 264 -11.25 -16.38 -3.50
N TRP A 265 -12.21 -16.48 -4.38
CA TRP A 265 -13.43 -15.70 -4.36
C TRP A 265 -14.67 -16.61 -4.39
N THR A 266 -15.56 -16.43 -3.46
CA THR A 266 -16.85 -17.13 -3.41
C THR A 266 -17.96 -16.12 -3.61
N PRO A 267 -18.68 -16.17 -4.76
CA PRO A 267 -19.80 -15.26 -5.02
C PRO A 267 -20.89 -15.36 -3.95
N ASN A 268 -21.54 -14.25 -3.67
CA ASN A 268 -22.56 -14.05 -2.63
C ASN A 268 -22.07 -14.23 -1.19
N ARG A 269 -20.81 -14.52 -0.98
CA ARG A 269 -20.16 -14.52 0.35
C ARG A 269 -19.18 -13.37 0.47
N ASP A 270 -18.18 -13.32 -0.42
CA ASP A 270 -17.03 -12.45 -0.27
C ASP A 270 -17.32 -10.96 -0.56
N GLU A 271 -18.47 -10.64 -1.10
CA GLU A 271 -18.97 -9.26 -1.22
C GLU A 271 -19.39 -8.66 0.13
N LEU A 272 -19.68 -9.49 1.10
CA LEU A 272 -20.17 -9.10 2.41
C LEU A 272 -19.18 -9.54 3.49
N LEU A 273 -19.28 -8.93 4.66
CA LEU A 273 -18.60 -9.40 5.87
C LEU A 273 -19.61 -10.21 6.72
N PRO A 274 -19.13 -11.18 7.50
CA PRO A 274 -19.99 -11.87 8.45
C PRO A 274 -20.46 -10.90 9.54
N TYR A 275 -21.67 -11.08 10.02
CA TYR A 275 -22.07 -10.46 11.29
C TYR A 275 -21.26 -11.10 12.43
N PRO A 276 -20.77 -10.31 13.39
CA PRO A 276 -20.14 -10.86 14.59
C PRO A 276 -21.07 -11.85 15.31
N GLU A 277 -20.52 -12.96 15.76
CA GLU A 277 -21.30 -14.02 16.39
C GLU A 277 -22.08 -13.54 17.62
N ASN A 278 -21.47 -12.69 18.44
CA ASN A 278 -22.11 -12.08 19.60
C ASN A 278 -23.32 -11.20 19.24
N GLU A 279 -23.35 -10.58 18.07
CA GLU A 279 -24.49 -9.78 17.62
C GLU A 279 -25.69 -10.68 17.26
N ILE A 280 -25.41 -11.84 16.66
CA ILE A 280 -26.44 -12.83 16.32
C ILE A 280 -27.02 -13.45 17.60
N GLU A 281 -26.17 -13.76 18.59
CA GLU A 281 -26.57 -14.31 19.88
C GLU A 281 -27.52 -13.37 20.65
N VAL A 282 -27.22 -12.06 20.61
CA VAL A 282 -28.01 -11.05 21.34
C VAL A 282 -29.28 -10.67 20.60
N ASN A 283 -29.29 -10.71 19.28
CA ASN A 283 -30.42 -10.33 18.47
C ASN A 283 -30.88 -11.44 17.51
N PRO A 284 -31.90 -12.26 17.89
CA PRO A 284 -32.33 -13.40 17.08
C PRO A 284 -32.99 -13.02 15.74
N ASN A 285 -33.18 -11.73 15.46
CA ASN A 285 -33.66 -11.25 14.17
C ASN A 285 -32.54 -11.04 13.16
N ILE A 286 -31.28 -11.10 13.57
CA ILE A 286 -30.15 -11.04 12.66
C ILE A 286 -29.88 -12.43 12.07
N VAL A 287 -29.94 -12.51 10.77
CA VAL A 287 -29.58 -13.71 10.01
C VAL A 287 -28.20 -13.49 9.43
N GLN A 288 -27.31 -14.48 9.60
CA GLN A 288 -25.94 -14.41 9.06
C GLN A 288 -25.95 -14.23 7.54
N ASN A 289 -24.97 -13.50 7.04
CA ASN A 289 -24.77 -13.38 5.60
C ASN A 289 -24.47 -14.75 4.96
N PRO A 290 -24.86 -14.96 3.69
CA PRO A 290 -24.67 -16.25 3.03
C PRO A 290 -23.21 -16.71 3.04
N GLY A 291 -22.98 -17.97 3.37
CA GLY A 291 -21.65 -18.59 3.31
C GLY A 291 -20.77 -18.42 4.55
N TYR A 292 -21.35 -17.86 5.63
CA TYR A 292 -20.65 -17.73 6.94
C TYR A 292 -21.36 -18.52 8.02
#